data_8fdd8ea7ad84b96fa908d82b75ba20c7
#
_entry.id   8fdd8ea7ad84b96fa908d82b75ba20c7
#
_cell.length_a   1.000
_cell.length_b   1.000
_cell.length_c   1.000
_cell.angle_alpha   90.00
_cell.angle_beta   90.00
_cell.angle_gamma   90.00
#
_symmetry.space_group_name_H-M   'P 1'
#
loop_
_entity.id
_entity.type
_entity.pdbx_description
1 polymer ?
#
loop_
_entity_poly.entity_id
_entity_poly.type
_entity_poly.pdbx_seq_one_letter_code
_entity_poly.pdbx_strand_id
1 'polypeptide(L)'
;MESAQSPVTVSELQEMKRAGRKIVGVVAWDFQIARIADRAGVDLVSVGDSVGINLWGRADPLEMTLEEMIVLCKAVRRGTTRALVSCDFPFGPLQQGTESALAAARRLVKEGGADMVKLDEAAEFPDAVRAIADAGIPVFAQMGITQGNAAKYGIEHARMLGGAIQVPQDMAGRLVDEARRLEKAGASLIDFTSSGPVAGPMVVQAVAIPVLGGLGGGPWLDGRMRMAHAAIGYAASFLDSKTETYANVAKVTLEALTSYASDVRSSRQIKGGIPVKLAG
;
A
#
# COMPACT_ATOMS: atom_id res chain seq x y z
N MET A 1 -1.25 13.18 28.65
CA MET A 1 -0.13 13.29 27.70
C MET A 1 0.17 11.86 27.28
N GLU A 2 -0.30 11.44 26.08
CA GLU A 2 0.13 10.16 25.51
C GLU A 2 1.65 10.24 25.31
N SER A 3 2.37 9.23 25.83
CA SER A 3 3.79 9.09 25.57
C SER A 3 3.98 9.01 24.06
N ALA A 4 4.78 9.90 23.48
CA ALA A 4 5.12 9.85 22.07
C ALA A 4 5.70 8.45 21.78
N GLN A 5 4.96 7.62 21.06
CA GLN A 5 5.45 6.31 20.65
C GLN A 5 6.63 6.51 19.69
N SER A 6 7.69 5.71 19.85
CA SER A 6 8.86 5.75 18.96
C SER A 6 8.46 5.45 17.51
N PRO A 7 9.14 6.06 16.52
CA PRO A 7 8.94 5.72 15.12
C PRO A 7 9.18 4.24 14.86
N VAL A 8 8.31 3.63 14.04
CA VAL A 8 8.45 2.23 13.61
C VAL A 8 9.62 2.11 12.65
N THR A 9 10.49 1.15 12.89
CA THR A 9 11.66 0.85 12.08
C THR A 9 11.53 -0.53 11.42
N VAL A 10 12.35 -0.80 10.40
CA VAL A 10 12.45 -2.14 9.79
C VAL A 10 12.78 -3.20 10.84
N SER A 11 13.70 -2.89 11.75
CA SER A 11 14.08 -3.80 12.86
C SER A 11 12.89 -4.11 13.78
N GLU A 12 12.04 -3.12 14.05
CA GLU A 12 10.84 -3.32 14.86
C GLU A 12 9.82 -4.21 14.13
N LEU A 13 9.61 -4.04 12.82
CA LEU A 13 8.76 -4.94 12.03
C LEU A 13 9.28 -6.38 12.05
N GLN A 14 10.60 -6.56 11.95
CA GLN A 14 11.23 -7.88 12.07
C GLN A 14 11.04 -8.48 13.47
N GLU A 15 11.13 -7.67 14.52
CA GLU A 15 10.87 -8.11 15.89
C GLU A 15 9.40 -8.50 16.09
N MET A 16 8.47 -7.76 15.46
CA MET A 16 7.04 -8.12 15.49
C MET A 16 6.81 -9.53 14.92
N LYS A 17 7.48 -9.87 13.79
CA LYS A 17 7.42 -11.25 13.25
C LYS A 17 7.96 -12.26 14.25
N ARG A 18 9.15 -12.04 14.81
CA ARG A 18 9.76 -12.96 15.80
C ARG A 18 8.87 -13.18 17.02
N ALA A 19 8.19 -12.12 17.46
CA ALA A 19 7.26 -12.15 18.59
C ALA A 19 5.85 -12.67 18.23
N GLY A 20 5.58 -13.02 16.98
CA GLY A 20 4.25 -13.44 16.53
C GLY A 20 3.21 -12.31 16.52
N ARG A 21 3.62 -11.04 16.60
CA ARG A 21 2.74 -9.88 16.55
C ARG A 21 2.43 -9.54 15.08
N LYS A 22 1.15 -9.30 14.79
CA LYS A 22 0.73 -8.95 13.44
C LYS A 22 1.08 -7.51 13.09
N ILE A 23 1.63 -7.30 11.90
CA ILE A 23 1.96 -5.99 11.34
C ILE A 23 0.73 -5.44 10.62
N VAL A 24 0.34 -4.23 10.94
CA VAL A 24 -0.80 -3.55 10.34
C VAL A 24 -0.29 -2.50 9.36
N GLY A 25 -0.58 -2.70 8.07
CA GLY A 25 -0.22 -1.75 7.02
C GLY A 25 -1.45 -1.22 6.30
N VAL A 26 -1.35 0.02 5.82
CA VAL A 26 -2.34 0.62 4.93
C VAL A 26 -1.67 1.28 3.74
N VAL A 27 -2.37 1.31 2.59
CA VAL A 27 -2.00 2.15 1.47
C VAL A 27 -2.73 3.48 1.60
N ALA A 28 -1.99 4.59 1.53
CA ALA A 28 -2.51 5.96 1.58
C ALA A 28 -1.84 6.82 0.53
N TRP A 29 -2.54 7.88 0.06
CA TRP A 29 -2.08 8.72 -1.04
C TRP A 29 -2.09 10.21 -0.74
N ASP A 30 -2.55 10.58 0.46
CA ASP A 30 -2.67 11.99 0.86
C ASP A 30 -2.32 12.19 2.34
N PHE A 31 -2.11 13.45 2.69
CA PHE A 31 -1.76 13.88 4.03
C PHE A 31 -2.82 13.53 5.08
N GLN A 32 -4.12 13.67 4.75
CA GLN A 32 -5.18 13.53 5.74
C GLN A 32 -5.37 12.06 6.13
N ILE A 33 -5.45 11.18 5.14
CA ILE A 33 -5.56 9.73 5.38
C ILE A 33 -4.30 9.21 6.08
N ALA A 34 -3.10 9.64 5.66
CA ALA A 34 -1.85 9.25 6.32
C ALA A 34 -1.84 9.65 7.80
N ARG A 35 -2.27 10.88 8.12
CA ARG A 35 -2.35 11.36 9.50
C ARG A 35 -3.38 10.61 10.35
N ILE A 36 -4.50 10.25 9.76
CA ILE A 36 -5.52 9.44 10.45
C ILE A 36 -4.98 8.01 10.69
N ALA A 37 -4.35 7.40 9.68
CA ALA A 37 -3.74 6.07 9.78
C ALA A 37 -2.64 6.02 10.86
N ASP A 38 -1.75 7.02 10.88
CA ASP A 38 -0.69 7.13 11.88
C ASP A 38 -1.26 7.21 13.31
N ARG A 39 -2.32 8.02 13.50
CA ARG A 39 -3.03 8.14 14.79
C ARG A 39 -3.84 6.89 15.15
N ALA A 40 -4.28 6.12 14.16
CA ALA A 40 -4.93 4.83 14.38
C ALA A 40 -3.95 3.74 14.82
N GLY A 41 -2.64 4.03 14.82
CA GLY A 41 -1.61 3.11 15.30
C GLY A 41 -1.18 2.06 14.29
N VAL A 42 -1.36 2.29 12.96
CA VAL A 42 -0.81 1.39 11.94
C VAL A 42 0.71 1.42 11.97
N ASP A 43 1.35 0.31 11.62
CA ASP A 43 2.81 0.17 11.69
C ASP A 43 3.51 0.60 10.41
N LEU A 44 2.80 0.51 9.27
CA LEU A 44 3.32 0.79 7.94
C LEU A 44 2.29 1.55 7.10
N VAL A 45 2.69 2.69 6.53
CA VAL A 45 1.91 3.41 5.51
C VAL A 45 2.65 3.31 4.18
N SER A 46 2.03 2.68 3.19
CA SER A 46 2.59 2.54 1.84
C SER A 46 1.95 3.53 0.89
N VAL A 47 2.76 4.23 0.11
CA VAL A 47 2.32 5.10 -0.97
C VAL A 47 2.21 4.26 -2.23
N GLY A 48 0.99 3.87 -2.60
CA GLY A 48 0.74 2.94 -3.70
C GLY A 48 0.60 3.63 -5.06
N ASP A 49 1.17 3.07 -6.11
CA ASP A 49 0.96 3.50 -7.50
C ASP A 49 -0.49 3.31 -7.97
N SER A 50 -1.22 2.44 -7.30
CA SER A 50 -2.67 2.23 -7.47
C SER A 50 -3.52 3.51 -7.28
N VAL A 51 -2.93 4.61 -6.82
CA VAL A 51 -3.54 5.95 -6.83
C VAL A 51 -4.00 6.35 -8.23
N GLY A 52 -3.21 6.03 -9.26
CA GLY A 52 -3.53 6.33 -10.65
C GLY A 52 -4.92 5.83 -11.03
N ILE A 53 -5.22 4.57 -10.73
CA ILE A 53 -6.54 3.97 -11.00
C ILE A 53 -7.59 4.47 -10.00
N ASN A 54 -7.30 4.42 -8.70
CA ASN A 54 -8.33 4.54 -7.66
C ASN A 54 -8.74 5.98 -7.35
N LEU A 55 -7.86 6.96 -7.55
CA LEU A 55 -8.18 8.37 -7.31
C LEU A 55 -8.14 9.24 -8.57
N TRP A 56 -7.24 8.93 -9.51
CA TRP A 56 -7.06 9.78 -10.70
C TRP A 56 -7.80 9.27 -11.92
N GLY A 57 -8.41 8.06 -11.84
CA GLY A 57 -9.22 7.48 -12.91
C GLY A 57 -8.43 7.05 -14.14
N ARG A 58 -7.13 6.78 -14.01
CA ARG A 58 -6.31 6.24 -15.07
C ARG A 58 -6.73 4.80 -15.41
N ALA A 59 -6.48 4.38 -16.64
CA ALA A 59 -6.78 3.02 -17.08
C ALA A 59 -5.65 2.03 -16.74
N ASP A 60 -4.39 2.50 -16.69
CA ASP A 60 -3.21 1.68 -16.50
C ASP A 60 -2.38 2.17 -15.28
N PRO A 61 -2.10 1.30 -14.29
CA PRO A 61 -1.22 1.64 -13.16
C PRO A 61 0.22 1.93 -13.60
N LEU A 62 0.67 1.39 -14.74
CA LEU A 62 2.02 1.60 -15.27
C LEU A 62 2.27 3.04 -15.78
N GLU A 63 1.21 3.85 -15.91
CA GLU A 63 1.33 5.27 -16.29
C GLU A 63 1.89 6.16 -15.16
N MET A 64 2.07 5.62 -13.94
CA MET A 64 2.61 6.41 -12.83
C MET A 64 4.07 6.74 -13.04
N THR A 65 4.40 8.03 -12.89
CA THR A 65 5.77 8.54 -13.01
C THR A 65 6.47 8.63 -11.66
N LEU A 66 7.81 8.66 -11.69
CA LEU A 66 8.60 8.85 -10.47
C LEU A 66 8.31 10.19 -9.79
N GLU A 67 8.12 11.25 -10.56
CA GLU A 67 7.80 12.59 -10.08
C GLU A 67 6.48 12.62 -9.32
N GLU A 68 5.47 11.95 -9.85
CA GLU A 68 4.16 11.83 -9.20
C GLU A 68 4.26 11.05 -7.90
N MET A 69 4.98 9.93 -7.89
CA MET A 69 5.21 9.14 -6.67
C MET A 69 5.97 9.94 -5.60
N ILE A 70 6.94 10.75 -5.98
CA ILE A 70 7.66 11.66 -5.07
C ILE A 70 6.70 12.68 -4.45
N VAL A 71 5.80 13.29 -5.24
CA VAL A 71 4.82 14.26 -4.73
C VAL A 71 3.86 13.61 -3.73
N LEU A 72 3.34 12.44 -4.05
CA LEU A 72 2.47 11.67 -3.16
C LEU A 72 3.19 11.26 -1.87
N CYS A 73 4.41 10.76 -2.00
CA CYS A 73 5.24 10.35 -0.87
C CYS A 73 5.49 11.52 0.10
N LYS A 74 5.80 12.71 -0.41
CA LYS A 74 5.92 13.95 0.40
C LYS A 74 4.64 14.26 1.17
N ALA A 75 3.47 14.09 0.56
CA ALA A 75 2.19 14.35 1.21
C ALA A 75 1.94 13.35 2.36
N VAL A 76 2.15 12.07 2.11
CA VAL A 76 2.02 11.01 3.12
C VAL A 76 3.03 11.20 4.25
N ARG A 77 4.30 11.47 3.93
CA ARG A 77 5.35 11.69 4.94
C ARG A 77 5.02 12.81 5.91
N ARG A 78 4.45 13.92 5.42
CA ARG A 78 4.02 15.02 6.29
C ARG A 78 2.89 14.62 7.26
N GLY A 79 2.08 13.64 6.88
CA GLY A 79 1.00 13.12 7.72
C GLY A 79 1.44 12.08 8.74
N THR A 80 2.62 11.49 8.56
CA THR A 80 3.09 10.33 9.31
C THR A 80 4.25 10.71 10.22
N THR A 81 4.13 10.40 11.50
CA THR A 81 5.17 10.68 12.51
C THR A 81 5.72 9.41 13.15
N ARG A 82 4.89 8.37 13.27
CA ARG A 82 5.24 7.09 13.90
C ARG A 82 5.41 5.96 12.89
N ALA A 83 4.41 5.72 12.04
CA ALA A 83 4.44 4.60 11.10
C ALA A 83 5.59 4.71 10.11
N LEU A 84 6.18 3.57 9.75
CA LEU A 84 7.18 3.51 8.67
C LEU A 84 6.50 3.84 7.34
N VAL A 85 7.13 4.67 6.51
CA VAL A 85 6.60 5.04 5.19
C VAL A 85 7.33 4.27 4.10
N SER A 86 6.62 3.40 3.37
CA SER A 86 7.11 2.84 2.12
C SER A 86 6.51 3.58 0.91
N CYS A 87 7.21 3.57 -0.21
CA CYS A 87 6.71 4.14 -1.45
C CYS A 87 6.90 3.14 -2.58
N ASP A 88 5.81 2.89 -3.33
CA ASP A 88 5.86 2.01 -4.50
C ASP A 88 6.79 2.62 -5.54
N PHE A 89 7.52 1.73 -6.18
CA PHE A 89 8.52 2.05 -7.17
C PHE A 89 7.85 2.04 -8.55
N PRO A 90 7.87 3.13 -9.31
CA PRO A 90 7.26 3.14 -10.63
C PRO A 90 7.99 2.15 -11.57
N PHE A 91 7.22 1.48 -12.42
CA PHE A 91 7.72 0.38 -13.25
C PHE A 91 8.82 0.80 -14.26
N GLY A 92 8.72 2.02 -14.80
CA GLY A 92 9.66 2.52 -15.82
C GLY A 92 11.15 2.40 -15.45
N PRO A 93 11.60 2.88 -14.29
CA PRO A 93 13.00 2.75 -13.85
C PRO A 93 13.50 1.30 -13.73
N LEU A 94 12.65 0.34 -13.35
CA LEU A 94 13.02 -1.08 -13.30
C LEU A 94 13.32 -1.64 -14.70
N GLN A 95 12.54 -1.25 -15.70
CA GLN A 95 12.73 -1.65 -17.10
C GLN A 95 14.03 -1.09 -17.72
N GLN A 96 14.52 0.03 -17.19
CA GLN A 96 15.75 0.69 -17.67
C GLN A 96 17.03 0.12 -17.04
N GLY A 97 16.89 -0.87 -16.15
CA GLY A 97 18.00 -1.58 -15.53
C GLY A 97 18.36 -1.11 -14.13
N THR A 98 19.33 -1.81 -13.53
CA THR A 98 19.69 -1.70 -12.12
C THR A 98 20.15 -0.31 -11.70
N GLU A 99 20.93 0.38 -12.53
CA GLU A 99 21.41 1.74 -12.21
C GLU A 99 20.27 2.75 -12.17
N SER A 100 19.35 2.66 -13.13
CA SER A 100 18.14 3.50 -13.16
C SER A 100 17.26 3.23 -11.95
N ALA A 101 17.07 1.97 -11.59
CA ALA A 101 16.33 1.57 -10.40
C ALA A 101 16.96 2.15 -9.13
N LEU A 102 18.27 2.04 -8.96
CA LEU A 102 18.99 2.59 -7.80
C LEU A 102 18.87 4.12 -7.74
N ALA A 103 19.00 4.80 -8.87
CA ALA A 103 18.86 6.26 -8.94
C ALA A 103 17.45 6.70 -8.52
N ALA A 104 16.41 6.03 -8.99
CA ALA A 104 15.02 6.31 -8.63
C ALA A 104 14.75 6.01 -7.14
N ALA A 105 15.26 4.90 -6.59
CA ALA A 105 15.14 4.58 -5.16
C ALA A 105 15.75 5.69 -4.28
N ARG A 106 16.94 6.17 -4.64
CA ARG A 106 17.59 7.30 -3.94
C ARG A 106 16.75 8.57 -3.97
N ARG A 107 16.07 8.84 -5.07
CA ARG A 107 15.16 10.00 -5.19
C ARG A 107 13.91 9.83 -4.33
N LEU A 108 13.28 8.65 -4.30
CA LEU A 108 12.13 8.39 -3.44
C LEU A 108 12.46 8.61 -1.96
N VAL A 109 13.62 8.16 -1.51
CA VAL A 109 14.09 8.37 -0.14
C VAL A 109 14.45 9.83 0.10
N LYS A 110 15.31 10.42 -0.72
CA LYS A 110 15.87 11.76 -0.49
C LYS A 110 14.84 12.87 -0.71
N GLU A 111 14.05 12.77 -1.77
CA GLU A 111 13.08 13.80 -2.16
C GLU A 111 11.69 13.49 -1.63
N GLY A 112 11.25 12.22 -1.70
CA GLY A 112 9.94 11.76 -1.23
C GLY A 112 9.82 11.66 0.28
N GLY A 113 10.94 11.35 0.96
CA GLY A 113 10.98 11.08 2.40
C GLY A 113 10.52 9.68 2.76
N ALA A 114 10.60 8.72 1.83
CA ALA A 114 10.34 7.32 2.12
C ALA A 114 11.42 6.72 3.03
N ASP A 115 11.01 5.89 3.98
CA ASP A 115 11.90 5.08 4.81
C ASP A 115 12.30 3.76 4.08
N MET A 116 11.48 3.36 3.11
CA MET A 116 11.59 2.10 2.38
C MET A 116 11.01 2.26 0.97
N VAL A 117 11.52 1.53 -0.02
CA VAL A 117 10.92 1.46 -1.34
C VAL A 117 10.25 0.10 -1.56
N LYS A 118 9.09 0.09 -2.20
CA LYS A 118 8.39 -1.15 -2.56
C LYS A 118 8.53 -1.40 -4.06
N LEU A 119 9.06 -2.57 -4.40
CA LEU A 119 9.25 -3.02 -5.78
C LEU A 119 8.19 -4.05 -6.13
N ASP A 120 7.36 -3.69 -7.09
CA ASP A 120 6.42 -4.64 -7.69
C ASP A 120 7.18 -5.62 -8.58
N GLU A 121 6.73 -6.88 -8.62
CA GLU A 121 7.37 -7.97 -9.37
C GLU A 121 8.89 -8.14 -9.03
N ALA A 122 9.28 -7.86 -7.79
CA ALA A 122 10.68 -7.88 -7.36
C ALA A 122 11.41 -9.21 -7.67
N ALA A 123 10.68 -10.32 -7.77
CA ALA A 123 11.24 -11.64 -8.13
C ALA A 123 11.84 -11.68 -9.56
N GLU A 124 11.38 -10.79 -10.45
CA GLU A 124 11.92 -10.64 -11.82
C GLU A 124 13.17 -9.72 -11.84
N PHE A 125 13.40 -8.93 -10.77
CA PHE A 125 14.46 -7.93 -10.69
C PHE A 125 15.39 -8.10 -9.46
N PRO A 126 15.92 -9.30 -9.19
CA PRO A 126 16.72 -9.56 -7.97
C PRO A 126 17.99 -8.72 -7.88
N ASP A 127 18.58 -8.33 -9.01
CA ASP A 127 19.78 -7.49 -9.03
C ASP A 127 19.45 -6.03 -8.66
N ALA A 128 18.27 -5.53 -9.03
CA ALA A 128 17.80 -4.23 -8.57
C ALA A 128 17.53 -4.24 -7.06
N VAL A 129 16.87 -5.29 -6.53
CA VAL A 129 16.69 -5.49 -5.09
C VAL A 129 18.03 -5.43 -4.36
N ARG A 130 19.03 -6.18 -4.84
CA ARG A 130 20.37 -6.21 -4.25
C ARG A 130 21.04 -4.84 -4.27
N ALA A 131 21.08 -4.18 -5.42
CA ALA A 131 21.74 -2.89 -5.56
C ALA A 131 21.13 -1.81 -4.67
N ILE A 132 19.80 -1.82 -4.52
CA ILE A 132 19.09 -0.88 -3.63
C ILE A 132 19.36 -1.21 -2.17
N ALA A 133 19.33 -2.49 -1.78
CA ALA A 133 19.63 -2.93 -0.42
C ALA A 133 21.10 -2.65 -0.03
N ASP A 134 22.06 -2.92 -0.92
CA ASP A 134 23.50 -2.65 -0.72
C ASP A 134 23.78 -1.14 -0.58
N ALA A 135 22.93 -0.28 -1.14
CA ALA A 135 22.98 1.16 -0.94
C ALA A 135 22.36 1.62 0.40
N GLY A 136 21.94 0.69 1.26
CA GLY A 136 21.37 0.97 2.58
C GLY A 136 19.89 1.40 2.54
N ILE A 137 19.20 1.21 1.42
CA ILE A 137 17.77 1.51 1.28
C ILE A 137 16.96 0.23 1.51
N PRO A 138 16.08 0.19 2.54
CA PRO A 138 15.23 -0.97 2.78
C PRO A 138 14.30 -1.25 1.59
N VAL A 139 14.11 -2.53 1.26
CA VAL A 139 13.28 -2.98 0.15
C VAL A 139 12.10 -3.82 0.64
N PHE A 140 10.89 -3.43 0.26
CA PHE A 140 9.67 -4.19 0.39
C PHE A 140 9.39 -4.88 -0.97
N ALA A 141 9.71 -6.16 -1.04
CA ALA A 141 9.73 -6.90 -2.30
C ALA A 141 8.39 -7.58 -2.55
N GLN A 142 7.69 -7.23 -3.64
CA GLN A 142 6.45 -7.92 -4.03
C GLN A 142 6.78 -9.20 -4.80
N MET A 143 6.02 -10.26 -4.47
CA MET A 143 6.07 -11.57 -5.14
C MET A 143 4.69 -12.24 -5.17
N GLY A 144 4.62 -13.38 -5.82
CA GLY A 144 3.39 -14.16 -5.98
C GLY A 144 2.68 -13.87 -7.29
N ILE A 145 1.36 -14.07 -7.34
CA ILE A 145 0.57 -13.76 -8.53
C ILE A 145 0.11 -12.30 -8.42
N THR A 146 0.67 -11.48 -9.29
CA THR A 146 0.40 -10.04 -9.41
C THR A 146 -0.45 -9.74 -10.64
N GLN A 147 -0.91 -8.51 -10.78
CA GLN A 147 -1.60 -8.09 -12.01
C GLN A 147 -0.70 -8.19 -13.25
N GLY A 148 0.58 -7.86 -13.11
CA GLY A 148 1.54 -7.90 -14.22
C GLY A 148 1.91 -9.31 -14.68
N ASN A 149 1.88 -10.30 -13.78
CA ASN A 149 2.28 -11.67 -14.13
C ASN A 149 1.13 -12.70 -14.22
N ALA A 150 -0.12 -12.29 -13.91
CA ALA A 150 -1.27 -13.18 -13.89
C ALA A 150 -1.46 -13.98 -15.22
N ALA A 151 -1.21 -13.33 -16.35
CA ALA A 151 -1.30 -13.96 -17.66
C ALA A 151 -0.29 -15.13 -17.84
N LYS A 152 0.90 -15.06 -17.22
CA LYS A 152 1.89 -16.17 -17.22
C LYS A 152 1.33 -17.44 -16.54
N TYR A 153 0.32 -17.27 -15.67
CA TYR A 153 -0.34 -18.35 -14.93
C TYR A 153 -1.72 -18.70 -15.50
N GLY A 154 -2.08 -18.18 -16.69
CA GLY A 154 -3.39 -18.40 -17.31
C GLY A 154 -4.56 -17.79 -16.55
N ILE A 155 -4.30 -16.74 -15.74
CA ILE A 155 -5.29 -16.06 -14.92
C ILE A 155 -5.73 -14.78 -15.62
N GLU A 156 -7.03 -14.66 -15.88
CA GLU A 156 -7.61 -13.43 -16.43
C GLU A 156 -7.58 -12.30 -15.40
N HIS A 157 -7.21 -11.10 -15.85
CA HIS A 157 -7.12 -9.89 -15.01
C HIS A 157 -8.40 -9.61 -14.20
N ALA A 158 -9.58 -9.78 -14.81
CA ALA A 158 -10.87 -9.60 -14.15
C ALA A 158 -11.05 -10.50 -12.90
N ARG A 159 -10.45 -11.68 -12.88
CA ARG A 159 -10.50 -12.60 -11.73
C ARG A 159 -9.62 -12.13 -10.57
N MET A 160 -8.56 -11.35 -10.84
CA MET A 160 -7.70 -10.78 -9.82
C MET A 160 -8.44 -9.79 -8.91
N LEU A 161 -9.34 -9.00 -9.49
CA LEU A 161 -10.07 -7.95 -8.76
C LEU A 161 -11.06 -8.50 -7.73
N GLY A 162 -11.48 -9.76 -7.88
CA GLY A 162 -12.41 -10.42 -6.95
C GLY A 162 -11.81 -10.95 -5.65
N GLY A 163 -10.48 -10.88 -5.48
CA GLY A 163 -9.77 -11.37 -4.27
C GLY A 163 -9.84 -12.89 -4.06
N ALA A 164 -10.40 -13.63 -5.01
CA ALA A 164 -10.64 -15.08 -4.91
C ALA A 164 -9.47 -15.93 -5.42
N ILE A 165 -8.42 -15.30 -5.96
CA ILE A 165 -7.29 -16.02 -6.51
C ILE A 165 -6.34 -16.40 -5.37
N GLN A 166 -6.05 -17.68 -5.32
CA GLN A 166 -5.03 -18.25 -4.45
C GLN A 166 -3.98 -18.92 -5.33
N VAL A 167 -2.73 -18.79 -4.93
CA VAL A 167 -1.63 -19.49 -5.59
C VAL A 167 -1.94 -20.99 -5.64
N PRO A 168 -1.84 -21.65 -6.80
CA PRO A 168 -1.97 -23.10 -6.90
C PRO A 168 -0.99 -23.82 -5.97
N GLN A 169 -1.44 -24.90 -5.37
CA GLN A 169 -0.67 -25.61 -4.36
C GLN A 169 0.66 -26.19 -4.89
N ASP A 170 0.71 -26.57 -6.14
CA ASP A 170 1.92 -27.06 -6.83
C ASP A 170 2.98 -25.97 -7.05
N MET A 171 2.59 -24.70 -6.97
CA MET A 171 3.53 -23.57 -7.04
C MET A 171 4.19 -23.24 -5.69
N ALA A 172 3.71 -23.79 -4.57
CA ALA A 172 4.16 -23.39 -3.24
C ALA A 172 5.68 -23.53 -3.05
N GLY A 173 6.27 -24.62 -3.54
CA GLY A 173 7.72 -24.85 -3.48
C GLY A 173 8.52 -23.78 -4.21
N ARG A 174 8.10 -23.41 -5.42
CA ARG A 174 8.74 -22.34 -6.21
C ARG A 174 8.65 -20.99 -5.52
N LEU A 175 7.53 -20.67 -4.92
CA LEU A 175 7.34 -19.41 -4.21
C LEU A 175 8.17 -19.32 -2.93
N VAL A 176 8.38 -20.44 -2.25
CA VAL A 176 9.34 -20.53 -1.14
C VAL A 176 10.76 -20.20 -1.62
N ASP A 177 11.18 -20.75 -2.76
CA ASP A 177 12.50 -20.47 -3.32
C ASP A 177 12.63 -19.01 -3.82
N GLU A 178 11.57 -18.43 -4.36
CA GLU A 178 11.52 -17.01 -4.71
C GLU A 178 11.68 -16.12 -3.46
N ALA A 179 10.94 -16.39 -2.40
CA ALA A 179 11.05 -15.65 -1.14
C ALA A 179 12.45 -15.69 -0.55
N ARG A 180 13.09 -16.88 -0.54
CA ARG A 180 14.47 -17.03 -0.09
C ARG A 180 15.48 -16.26 -0.95
N ARG A 181 15.25 -16.23 -2.27
CA ARG A 181 16.12 -15.45 -3.19
C ARG A 181 15.98 -13.96 -2.93
N LEU A 182 14.76 -13.45 -2.70
CA LEU A 182 14.53 -12.05 -2.36
C LEU A 182 15.16 -11.68 -1.01
N GLU A 183 14.98 -12.51 0.01
CA GLU A 183 15.67 -12.31 1.30
C GLU A 183 17.18 -12.29 1.14
N LYS A 184 17.77 -13.25 0.39
CA LYS A 184 19.21 -13.30 0.09
C LYS A 184 19.67 -12.09 -0.74
N ALA A 185 18.81 -11.51 -1.56
CA ALA A 185 19.09 -10.28 -2.30
C ALA A 185 19.04 -9.03 -1.41
N GLY A 186 18.61 -9.13 -0.15
CA GLY A 186 18.59 -8.04 0.82
C GLY A 186 17.21 -7.40 1.01
N ALA A 187 16.13 -8.03 0.53
CA ALA A 187 14.78 -7.57 0.85
C ALA A 187 14.59 -7.52 2.37
N SER A 188 13.92 -6.47 2.85
CA SER A 188 13.63 -6.25 4.27
C SER A 188 12.25 -6.77 4.67
N LEU A 189 11.29 -6.74 3.74
CA LEU A 189 9.93 -7.25 3.83
C LEU A 189 9.51 -7.90 2.51
N ILE A 190 8.53 -8.79 2.57
CA ILE A 190 7.88 -9.38 1.39
C ILE A 190 6.39 -9.00 1.38
N ASP A 191 5.89 -8.49 0.24
CA ASP A 191 4.47 -8.40 -0.09
C ASP A 191 4.06 -9.62 -0.91
N PHE A 192 3.40 -10.59 -0.27
CA PHE A 192 3.01 -11.83 -0.91
C PHE A 192 1.57 -11.75 -1.44
N THR A 193 1.45 -11.36 -2.69
CA THR A 193 0.16 -11.23 -3.39
C THR A 193 -0.46 -12.59 -3.71
N SER A 194 -1.75 -12.73 -3.46
CA SER A 194 -2.54 -13.96 -3.71
C SER A 194 -2.01 -15.21 -3.00
N SER A 195 -1.43 -15.05 -1.80
CA SER A 195 -0.67 -16.08 -1.09
C SER A 195 -1.41 -17.39 -0.82
N GLY A 196 -2.70 -17.35 -0.55
CA GLY A 196 -3.49 -18.52 -0.17
C GLY A 196 -3.08 -19.19 1.15
N PRO A 197 -3.94 -20.11 1.65
CA PRO A 197 -3.74 -20.74 2.98
C PRO A 197 -2.70 -21.87 2.97
N VAL A 198 -2.19 -22.28 1.82
CA VAL A 198 -1.16 -23.33 1.69
C VAL A 198 0.22 -22.69 1.50
N ALA A 199 0.40 -21.92 0.42
CA ALA A 199 1.68 -21.30 0.12
C ALA A 199 2.06 -20.20 1.12
N GLY A 200 1.08 -19.47 1.64
CA GLY A 200 1.30 -18.38 2.62
C GLY A 200 2.08 -18.84 3.85
N PRO A 201 1.62 -19.82 4.62
CA PRO A 201 2.35 -20.34 5.79
C PRO A 201 3.74 -20.89 5.44
N MET A 202 3.89 -21.56 4.29
CA MET A 202 5.17 -22.12 3.85
C MET A 202 6.20 -21.02 3.59
N VAL A 203 5.80 -19.94 2.92
CA VAL A 203 6.67 -18.79 2.67
C VAL A 203 7.02 -18.09 3.99
N VAL A 204 6.03 -17.84 4.87
CA VAL A 204 6.25 -17.22 6.19
C VAL A 204 7.30 -17.97 7.01
N GLN A 205 7.25 -19.31 6.99
CA GLN A 205 8.20 -20.15 7.72
C GLN A 205 9.58 -20.24 7.07
N ALA A 206 9.67 -19.98 5.75
CA ALA A 206 10.88 -20.18 4.98
C ALA A 206 11.86 -19.00 5.06
N VAL A 207 11.41 -17.81 5.48
CA VAL A 207 12.20 -16.59 5.56
C VAL A 207 12.12 -15.95 6.94
N ALA A 208 13.20 -15.24 7.34
CA ALA A 208 13.23 -14.52 8.62
C ALA A 208 12.59 -13.14 8.56
N ILE A 209 12.52 -12.53 7.36
CA ILE A 209 11.91 -11.21 7.15
C ILE A 209 10.39 -11.29 7.16
N PRO A 210 9.67 -10.22 7.56
CA PRO A 210 8.20 -10.21 7.57
C PRO A 210 7.58 -10.43 6.20
N VAL A 211 6.50 -11.21 6.15
CA VAL A 211 5.70 -11.47 4.95
C VAL A 211 4.30 -10.91 5.17
N LEU A 212 3.99 -9.84 4.45
CA LEU A 212 2.69 -9.19 4.45
C LEU A 212 1.93 -9.54 3.18
N GLY A 213 0.66 -9.19 3.10
CA GLY A 213 -0.10 -9.34 1.88
C GLY A 213 -1.24 -8.33 1.81
N GLY A 214 -1.27 -7.57 0.72
CA GLY A 214 -2.34 -6.66 0.39
C GLY A 214 -3.46 -7.39 -0.34
N LEU A 215 -3.21 -7.77 -1.58
CA LEU A 215 -4.18 -8.46 -2.42
C LEU A 215 -4.16 -9.97 -2.14
N GLY A 216 -5.29 -10.52 -1.70
CA GLY A 216 -5.44 -11.96 -1.47
C GLY A 216 -4.68 -12.56 -0.28
N GLY A 217 -4.11 -11.72 0.59
CA GLY A 217 -3.48 -12.19 1.84
C GLY A 217 -4.50 -12.64 2.88
N GLY A 218 -4.07 -13.40 3.90
CA GLY A 218 -4.92 -13.94 4.96
C GLY A 218 -4.26 -13.96 6.33
N PRO A 219 -4.92 -14.54 7.35
CA PRO A 219 -4.41 -14.57 8.73
C PRO A 219 -3.14 -15.38 8.90
N TRP A 220 -2.77 -16.17 7.89
CA TRP A 220 -1.54 -16.97 7.86
C TRP A 220 -0.27 -16.15 7.62
N LEU A 221 -0.36 -14.88 7.21
CA LEU A 221 0.78 -14.00 7.02
C LEU A 221 1.17 -13.27 8.31
N ASP A 222 2.37 -12.68 8.34
CA ASP A 222 2.87 -11.89 9.47
C ASP A 222 2.11 -10.55 9.62
N GLY A 223 1.45 -10.08 8.57
CA GLY A 223 0.64 -8.87 8.59
C GLY A 223 -0.23 -8.71 7.36
N ARG A 224 -0.97 -7.60 7.33
CA ARG A 224 -1.87 -7.26 6.23
C ARG A 224 -1.65 -5.83 5.78
N MET A 225 -1.71 -5.65 4.45
CA MET A 225 -1.81 -4.36 3.79
C MET A 225 -3.21 -4.18 3.22
N ARG A 226 -3.81 -3.01 3.36
CA ARG A 226 -5.09 -2.68 2.72
C ARG A 226 -5.11 -1.22 2.30
N MET A 227 -5.69 -0.92 1.13
CA MET A 227 -5.97 0.46 0.75
C MET A 227 -6.92 1.07 1.78
N ALA A 228 -6.52 2.19 2.41
CA ALA A 228 -7.34 2.88 3.40
C ALA A 228 -8.69 3.28 2.80
N HIS A 229 -8.69 3.81 1.58
CA HIS A 229 -9.90 4.18 0.84
C HIS A 229 -10.88 3.02 0.62
N ALA A 230 -10.36 1.81 0.33
CA ALA A 230 -11.20 0.62 0.22
C ALA A 230 -11.71 0.15 1.58
N ALA A 231 -10.89 0.25 2.64
CA ALA A 231 -11.30 -0.13 3.99
C ALA A 231 -12.48 0.72 4.52
N ILE A 232 -12.50 2.02 4.19
CA ILE A 232 -13.54 2.96 4.65
C ILE A 232 -14.67 3.17 3.64
N GLY A 233 -14.67 2.47 2.50
CA GLY A 233 -15.72 2.63 1.49
C GLY A 233 -15.78 4.02 0.86
N TYR A 234 -14.62 4.59 0.49
CA TYR A 234 -14.52 5.97 0.00
C TYR A 234 -14.92 6.14 -1.47
N ALA A 235 -14.59 5.17 -2.33
CA ALA A 235 -14.83 5.32 -3.77
C ALA A 235 -16.33 5.39 -4.12
N ALA A 236 -16.68 6.13 -5.17
CA ALA A 236 -18.07 6.30 -5.62
C ALA A 236 -18.78 4.96 -5.91
N SER A 237 -18.04 3.92 -6.32
CA SER A 237 -18.56 2.57 -6.52
C SER A 237 -19.15 1.93 -5.25
N PHE A 238 -18.79 2.41 -4.05
CA PHE A 238 -19.37 1.93 -2.80
C PHE A 238 -20.79 2.45 -2.53
N LEU A 239 -21.28 3.41 -3.31
CA LEU A 239 -22.70 3.83 -3.23
C LEU A 239 -23.65 2.67 -3.53
N ASP A 240 -23.28 1.82 -4.50
CA ASP A 240 -24.09 0.71 -4.98
C ASP A 240 -23.52 -0.67 -4.58
N SER A 241 -22.35 -0.70 -3.92
CA SER A 241 -21.70 -1.93 -3.53
C SER A 241 -22.34 -2.55 -2.29
N LYS A 242 -22.42 -3.90 -2.31
CA LYS A 242 -22.78 -4.71 -1.15
C LYS A 242 -21.53 -5.24 -0.40
N THR A 243 -20.33 -4.86 -0.82
CA THR A 243 -19.08 -5.28 -0.18
C THR A 243 -19.03 -4.72 1.23
N GLU A 244 -18.76 -5.57 2.21
CA GLU A 244 -18.57 -5.17 3.60
C GLU A 244 -17.28 -4.34 3.75
N THR A 245 -17.41 -3.21 4.43
CA THR A 245 -16.32 -2.28 4.73
C THR A 245 -16.45 -1.80 6.18
N TYR A 246 -15.38 -1.25 6.75
CA TYR A 246 -15.42 -0.71 8.12
C TYR A 246 -16.30 0.55 8.24
N ALA A 247 -16.54 1.24 7.12
CA ALA A 247 -17.44 2.39 7.00
C ALA A 247 -17.91 2.53 5.55
N ASN A 248 -18.92 3.37 5.27
CA ASN A 248 -19.28 3.76 3.91
C ASN A 248 -19.18 5.28 3.77
N VAL A 249 -17.96 5.78 3.57
CA VAL A 249 -17.66 7.21 3.44
C VAL A 249 -18.30 7.79 2.18
N ALA A 250 -18.42 7.03 1.09
CA ALA A 250 -19.08 7.50 -0.12
C ALA A 250 -20.54 7.90 0.16
N LYS A 251 -21.29 7.07 0.91
CA LYS A 251 -22.68 7.36 1.27
C LYS A 251 -22.78 8.59 2.17
N VAL A 252 -21.96 8.67 3.21
CA VAL A 252 -21.92 9.83 4.11
C VAL A 252 -21.60 11.12 3.33
N THR A 253 -20.66 11.04 2.39
CA THR A 253 -20.28 12.17 1.53
C THR A 253 -21.44 12.60 0.62
N LEU A 254 -22.14 11.64 -0.02
CA LEU A 254 -23.30 11.95 -0.86
C LEU A 254 -24.40 12.65 -0.05
N GLU A 255 -24.74 12.12 1.11
CA GLU A 255 -25.79 12.71 2.00
C GLU A 255 -25.41 14.12 2.45
N ALA A 256 -24.14 14.31 2.84
CA ALA A 256 -23.64 15.62 3.28
C ALA A 256 -23.69 16.67 2.15
N LEU A 257 -23.20 16.30 0.95
CA LEU A 257 -23.20 17.21 -0.20
C LEU A 257 -24.61 17.49 -0.73
N THR A 258 -25.51 16.53 -0.67
CA THR A 258 -26.95 16.73 -1.01
C THR A 258 -27.59 17.71 -0.04
N SER A 259 -27.32 17.59 1.25
CA SER A 259 -27.83 18.52 2.27
C SER A 259 -27.26 19.93 2.06
N TYR A 260 -25.96 20.05 1.82
CA TYR A 260 -25.30 21.33 1.51
C TYR A 260 -25.93 21.98 0.27
N ALA A 261 -26.10 21.24 -0.82
CA ALA A 261 -26.72 21.77 -2.04
C ALA A 261 -28.15 22.24 -1.80
N SER A 262 -28.93 21.53 -0.98
CA SER A 262 -30.28 21.95 -0.57
C SER A 262 -30.27 23.26 0.22
N ASP A 263 -29.36 23.40 1.18
CA ASP A 263 -29.24 24.61 1.99
C ASP A 263 -28.92 25.82 1.12
N VAL A 264 -27.95 25.68 0.20
CA VAL A 264 -27.59 26.77 -0.74
C VAL A 264 -28.77 27.16 -1.63
N ARG A 265 -29.44 26.19 -2.27
CA ARG A 265 -30.59 26.45 -3.16
C ARG A 265 -31.81 27.08 -2.44
N SER A 266 -31.95 26.83 -1.16
CA SER A 266 -33.02 27.37 -0.32
C SER A 266 -32.60 28.64 0.43
N SER A 267 -31.43 29.21 0.12
CA SER A 267 -30.88 30.41 0.78
C SER A 267 -30.78 30.28 2.32
N ARG A 268 -30.60 29.04 2.82
CA ARG A 268 -30.40 28.79 4.24
C ARG A 268 -28.95 29.05 4.64
N GLN A 269 -28.73 29.41 5.89
CA GLN A 269 -27.37 29.50 6.46
C GLN A 269 -26.67 28.14 6.32
N ILE A 270 -25.50 28.12 5.68
CA ILE A 270 -24.70 26.90 5.58
C ILE A 270 -24.04 26.54 6.91
N LYS A 271 -23.97 25.24 7.20
CA LYS A 271 -23.31 24.74 8.42
C LYS A 271 -21.81 25.01 8.36
N GLY A 272 -21.22 25.42 9.49
CA GLY A 272 -19.79 25.73 9.59
C GLY A 272 -19.38 27.06 8.93
N GLY A 273 -20.31 27.81 8.33
CA GLY A 273 -20.06 29.17 7.86
C GLY A 273 -19.96 30.18 9.00
N ILE A 274 -19.30 31.30 8.75
CA ILE A 274 -19.27 32.42 9.70
C ILE A 274 -20.69 33.02 9.77
N PRO A 275 -21.30 33.15 10.98
CA PRO A 275 -22.62 33.77 11.08
C PRO A 275 -22.57 35.21 10.56
N VAL A 276 -23.33 35.49 9.51
CA VAL A 276 -23.51 36.84 9.02
C VAL A 276 -24.60 37.51 9.89
N LYS A 277 -24.24 38.52 10.67
CA LYS A 277 -25.24 39.41 11.29
C LYS A 277 -25.87 40.19 10.13
N LEU A 278 -27.11 39.87 9.79
CA LEU A 278 -27.88 40.76 8.94
C LEU A 278 -28.00 42.07 9.70
N ALA A 279 -27.57 43.16 9.05
CA ALA A 279 -27.85 44.50 9.54
C ALA A 279 -29.36 44.68 9.58
N GLY A 280 -29.94 44.90 10.76
CA GLY A 280 -31.35 45.21 10.92
C GLY A 280 -31.73 46.58 10.37
#